data_9a3c1cd61cbc961295f332074340248a
#
_entry.id   9a3c1cd61cbc961295f332074340248a
#
_cell.length_a   1.000
_cell.length_b   1.000
_cell.length_c   1.000
_cell.angle_alpha   90.00
_cell.angle_beta   90.00
_cell.angle_gamma   90.00
#
_symmetry.space_group_name_H-M   'P 1'
#
loop_
_entity.id
_entity.type
_entity.pdbx_description
1 polymer ?
#
loop_
_entity_poly.entity_id
_entity_poly.type
_entity_poly.pdbx_seq_one_letter_code
_entity_poly.pdbx_strand_id
1 'polypeptide(L)'
;MLICFTVLLLLLFPRATGRPMFLEIKDFLKAEEVARLRELSQKVQFVDGRISNPHNKAKNNLQANETDPHYAESSHIVATAFARSAPFRDFALPRHVAPPLLARYEVGMTYGVHADVSHMRFANEVHRSDLSATVWLNDRASYDGGELVIYLGTKPMVIKGEAGSLIVYPSTQLHEVTPVRRGQRLVSITFIESLIPDEFLRTQLYELNEVAALEGLKMDWANRVRLEAVRNNLLRLWSR
;
A
#
# COMPACT_ATOMS: atom_id res chain seq x y z
N MET A 1 31.62 -11.97 -14.22
CA MET A 1 30.22 -11.62 -14.45
C MET A 1 29.88 -10.43 -13.54
N LEU A 2 30.01 -9.22 -14.08
CA LEU A 2 29.83 -7.96 -13.34
C LEU A 2 28.34 -7.71 -13.13
N ILE A 3 27.90 -7.71 -11.89
CA ILE A 3 26.56 -7.25 -11.52
C ILE A 3 26.62 -5.73 -11.42
N CYS A 4 26.05 -5.07 -12.42
CA CYS A 4 25.95 -3.63 -12.50
C CYS A 4 24.90 -3.16 -11.45
N PHE A 5 25.35 -2.62 -10.31
CA PHE A 5 24.50 -1.91 -9.38
C PHE A 5 24.19 -0.53 -9.95
N THR A 6 23.01 -0.37 -10.50
CA THR A 6 22.48 0.95 -10.82
C THR A 6 22.13 1.64 -9.49
N VAL A 7 23.04 2.47 -9.00
CA VAL A 7 22.79 3.38 -7.89
C VAL A 7 21.78 4.42 -8.39
N LEU A 8 20.52 4.22 -8.11
CA LEU A 8 19.49 5.22 -8.32
C LEU A 8 19.75 6.37 -7.32
N LEU A 9 20.12 7.52 -7.87
CA LEU A 9 20.37 8.76 -7.13
C LEU A 9 19.04 9.23 -6.52
N LEU A 10 18.73 8.77 -5.31
CA LEU A 10 17.62 9.29 -4.50
C LEU A 10 17.95 10.74 -4.14
N LEU A 11 17.26 11.67 -4.76
CA LEU A 11 17.28 13.09 -4.45
C LEU A 11 17.07 13.27 -2.93
N LEU A 12 18.07 13.86 -2.29
CA LEU A 12 18.10 14.26 -0.88
C LEU A 12 17.03 15.33 -0.60
N PHE A 13 15.79 14.89 -0.38
CA PHE A 13 14.90 15.67 0.46
C PHE A 13 15.30 15.40 1.91
N PRO A 14 15.40 16.41 2.77
CA PRO A 14 15.57 16.16 4.20
C PRO A 14 14.32 15.37 4.64
N ARG A 15 14.49 14.07 4.87
CA ARG A 15 13.43 13.26 5.48
C ARG A 15 13.15 13.87 6.84
N ALA A 16 11.89 14.21 7.08
CA ALA A 16 11.45 14.63 8.40
C ALA A 16 11.97 13.60 9.41
N THR A 17 12.54 14.08 10.50
CA THR A 17 13.13 13.27 11.60
C THR A 17 12.07 12.50 12.40
N GLY A 18 10.90 12.21 11.79
CA GLY A 18 9.80 11.44 12.35
C GLY A 18 9.78 10.01 11.84
N ARG A 19 9.46 9.06 12.70
CA ARG A 19 9.26 7.65 12.36
C ARG A 19 8.19 7.55 11.27
N PRO A 20 8.45 6.95 10.10
CA PRO A 20 7.46 6.86 9.05
C PRO A 20 6.37 5.85 9.46
N MET A 21 5.20 6.35 9.80
CA MET A 21 4.00 5.53 10.01
C MET A 21 3.35 5.15 8.69
N PHE A 22 3.66 5.90 7.62
CA PHE A 22 3.11 5.76 6.29
C PHE A 22 4.23 5.74 5.25
N LEU A 23 4.01 4.99 4.18
CA LEU A 23 4.89 4.98 3.02
C LEU A 23 4.13 5.51 1.81
N GLU A 24 4.64 6.58 1.20
CA GLU A 24 4.17 7.08 -0.09
C GLU A 24 5.22 6.80 -1.17
N ILE A 25 4.78 6.22 -2.30
CA ILE A 25 5.61 6.02 -3.49
C ILE A 25 4.91 6.68 -4.68
N LYS A 26 5.50 7.73 -5.24
CA LYS A 26 4.87 8.50 -6.33
C LYS A 26 4.74 7.72 -7.63
N ASP A 27 5.77 7.04 -8.07
CA ASP A 27 5.83 6.31 -9.33
C ASP A 27 5.85 4.79 -9.08
N PHE A 28 4.87 4.30 -8.31
CA PHE A 28 4.76 2.89 -7.97
C PHE A 28 4.36 2.03 -9.17
N LEU A 29 3.40 2.50 -9.96
CA LEU A 29 3.05 1.93 -11.27
C LEU A 29 3.68 2.75 -12.39
N LYS A 30 4.10 2.06 -13.45
CA LYS A 30 4.51 2.70 -14.69
C LYS A 30 3.30 3.24 -15.45
N ALA A 31 3.53 4.21 -16.33
CA ALA A 31 2.46 4.83 -17.12
C ALA A 31 1.65 3.81 -17.95
N GLU A 32 2.34 2.84 -18.56
CA GLU A 32 1.70 1.78 -19.32
C GLU A 32 0.83 0.85 -18.46
N GLU A 33 1.24 0.60 -17.20
CA GLU A 33 0.46 -0.21 -16.27
C GLU A 33 -0.81 0.54 -15.81
N VAL A 34 -0.69 1.83 -15.54
CA VAL A 34 -1.86 2.68 -15.23
C VAL A 34 -2.84 2.71 -16.39
N ALA A 35 -2.34 2.90 -17.63
CA ALA A 35 -3.19 2.89 -18.83
C ALA A 35 -3.91 1.55 -18.98
N ARG A 36 -3.20 0.42 -18.81
CA ARG A 36 -3.79 -0.91 -18.90
C ARG A 36 -4.82 -1.17 -17.82
N LEU A 37 -4.56 -0.76 -16.58
CA LEU A 37 -5.53 -0.89 -15.48
C LEU A 37 -6.79 -0.05 -15.70
N ARG A 38 -6.66 1.15 -16.26
CA ARG A 38 -7.81 1.98 -16.67
C ARG A 38 -8.64 1.28 -17.77
N GLU A 39 -7.98 0.67 -18.76
CA GLU A 39 -8.65 -0.09 -19.81
C GLU A 39 -9.41 -1.31 -19.22
N LEU A 40 -8.75 -2.09 -18.36
CA LEU A 40 -9.34 -3.22 -17.67
C LEU A 40 -10.55 -2.82 -16.81
N SER A 41 -10.47 -1.63 -16.16
CA SER A 41 -11.56 -1.10 -15.35
C SER A 41 -12.84 -0.78 -16.14
N GLN A 42 -12.75 -0.63 -17.47
CA GLN A 42 -13.91 -0.44 -18.34
C GLN A 42 -14.53 -1.77 -18.78
N LYS A 43 -13.79 -2.88 -18.63
CA LYS A 43 -14.20 -4.21 -19.08
C LYS A 43 -14.65 -5.10 -17.93
N VAL A 44 -14.01 -4.98 -16.76
CA VAL A 44 -14.33 -5.78 -15.58
C VAL A 44 -15.74 -5.44 -15.07
N GLN A 45 -16.48 -6.47 -14.68
CA GLN A 45 -17.73 -6.28 -13.99
C GLN A 45 -17.48 -5.72 -12.59
N PHE A 46 -18.11 -4.60 -12.26
CA PHE A 46 -18.14 -4.07 -10.90
C PHE A 46 -19.41 -4.49 -10.18
N VAL A 47 -19.28 -4.85 -8.92
CA VAL A 47 -20.36 -5.22 -8.01
C VAL A 47 -20.39 -4.30 -6.80
N ASP A 48 -21.50 -4.33 -6.04
CA ASP A 48 -21.62 -3.54 -4.80
C ASP A 48 -20.48 -3.91 -3.81
N GLY A 49 -19.70 -2.93 -3.39
CA GLY A 49 -18.58 -3.14 -2.48
C GLY A 49 -18.98 -3.69 -1.12
N ARG A 50 -20.26 -3.58 -0.72
CA ARG A 50 -20.78 -4.17 0.52
C ARG A 50 -20.67 -5.69 0.56
N ILE A 51 -20.48 -6.35 -0.58
CA ILE A 51 -20.25 -7.81 -0.62
C ILE A 51 -19.04 -8.23 0.24
N SER A 52 -18.01 -7.39 0.33
CA SER A 52 -16.82 -7.66 1.17
C SER A 52 -16.97 -7.18 2.62
N ASN A 53 -17.97 -6.37 2.94
CA ASN A 53 -18.30 -5.92 4.30
C ASN A 53 -19.80 -5.60 4.44
N PRO A 54 -20.67 -6.63 4.49
CA PRO A 54 -22.12 -6.44 4.42
C PRO A 54 -22.70 -5.75 5.64
N HIS A 55 -22.02 -5.76 6.76
CA HIS A 55 -22.48 -5.13 8.00
C HIS A 55 -22.13 -3.63 8.09
N ASN A 56 -21.25 -3.14 7.22
CA ASN A 56 -20.87 -1.73 7.22
C ASN A 56 -21.82 -0.89 6.36
N LYS A 57 -22.80 -0.25 7.02
CA LYS A 57 -23.79 0.61 6.35
C LYS A 57 -23.19 1.87 5.72
N ALA A 58 -21.98 2.25 6.15
CA ALA A 58 -21.29 3.41 5.62
C ALA A 58 -20.48 3.11 4.36
N LYS A 59 -20.42 1.85 3.89
CA LYS A 59 -19.72 1.46 2.68
C LYS A 59 -20.66 1.61 1.48
N ASN A 60 -20.36 2.56 0.61
CA ASN A 60 -21.06 2.82 -0.63
C ASN A 60 -20.04 3.04 -1.76
N ASN A 61 -19.58 1.96 -2.35
CA ASN A 61 -18.66 1.94 -3.48
C ASN A 61 -18.87 0.70 -4.34
N LEU A 62 -18.17 0.62 -5.43
CA LEU A 62 -18.13 -0.56 -6.30
C LEU A 62 -16.75 -1.22 -6.19
N GLN A 63 -16.71 -2.53 -6.31
CA GLN A 63 -15.47 -3.31 -6.42
C GLN A 63 -15.53 -4.27 -7.60
N ALA A 64 -14.36 -4.59 -8.18
CA ALA A 64 -14.28 -5.57 -9.25
C ALA A 64 -14.80 -6.93 -8.76
N ASN A 65 -15.57 -7.61 -9.61
CA ASN A 65 -16.00 -8.97 -9.35
C ASN A 65 -14.80 -9.92 -9.52
N GLU A 66 -14.41 -10.61 -8.44
CA GLU A 66 -13.25 -11.51 -8.43
C GLU A 66 -13.40 -12.71 -9.37
N THR A 67 -14.61 -13.03 -9.81
CA THR A 67 -14.89 -14.10 -10.79
C THR A 67 -14.80 -13.62 -12.24
N ASP A 68 -14.67 -12.31 -12.47
CA ASP A 68 -14.51 -11.75 -13.81
C ASP A 68 -13.11 -12.06 -14.38
N PRO A 69 -13.00 -12.49 -15.65
CA PRO A 69 -11.70 -12.83 -16.24
C PRO A 69 -10.69 -11.66 -16.26
N HIS A 70 -11.16 -10.40 -16.34
CA HIS A 70 -10.30 -9.22 -16.33
C HIS A 70 -9.77 -8.88 -14.92
N TYR A 71 -10.39 -9.41 -13.86
CA TYR A 71 -9.91 -9.24 -12.50
C TYR A 71 -8.51 -9.84 -12.32
N ALA A 72 -8.29 -11.06 -12.78
CA ALA A 72 -7.03 -11.77 -12.61
C ALA A 72 -5.84 -10.97 -13.23
N GLU A 73 -6.03 -10.38 -14.42
CA GLU A 73 -5.02 -9.55 -15.06
C GLU A 73 -4.77 -8.26 -14.27
N SER A 74 -5.82 -7.54 -13.85
CA SER A 74 -5.69 -6.31 -13.09
C SER A 74 -5.00 -6.53 -11.75
N SER A 75 -5.34 -7.60 -11.04
CA SER A 75 -4.71 -8.02 -9.79
C SER A 75 -3.22 -8.36 -10.01
N HIS A 76 -2.90 -9.12 -11.05
CA HIS A 76 -1.52 -9.51 -11.38
C HIS A 76 -0.61 -8.33 -11.67
N ILE A 77 -1.07 -7.33 -12.43
CA ILE A 77 -0.30 -6.11 -12.71
C ILE A 77 0.11 -5.41 -11.41
N VAL A 78 -0.84 -5.20 -10.51
CA VAL A 78 -0.58 -4.49 -9.25
C VAL A 78 0.27 -5.34 -8.29
N ALA A 79 0.01 -6.65 -8.19
CA ALA A 79 0.81 -7.58 -7.40
C ALA A 79 2.28 -7.62 -7.86
N THR A 80 2.51 -7.59 -9.18
CA THR A 80 3.85 -7.51 -9.76
C THR A 80 4.56 -6.21 -9.37
N ALA A 81 3.83 -5.08 -9.31
CA ALA A 81 4.38 -3.82 -8.86
C ALA A 81 4.81 -3.88 -7.37
N PHE A 82 4.01 -4.48 -6.51
CA PHE A 82 4.39 -4.72 -5.10
C PHE A 82 5.65 -5.60 -5.01
N ALA A 83 5.71 -6.69 -5.75
CA ALA A 83 6.84 -7.62 -5.74
C ALA A 83 8.17 -6.97 -6.16
N ARG A 84 8.15 -6.05 -7.14
CA ARG A 84 9.36 -5.35 -7.62
C ARG A 84 9.78 -4.15 -6.77
N SER A 85 8.89 -3.60 -5.93
CA SER A 85 9.14 -2.38 -5.17
C SER A 85 10.03 -2.64 -3.95
N ALA A 86 11.30 -2.26 -4.02
CA ALA A 86 12.22 -2.37 -2.88
C ALA A 86 11.76 -1.48 -1.70
N PRO A 87 11.38 -0.19 -1.89
CA PRO A 87 10.91 0.64 -0.77
C PRO A 87 9.69 0.05 -0.05
N PHE A 88 8.77 -0.58 -0.79
CA PHE A 88 7.63 -1.27 -0.18
C PHE A 88 8.08 -2.47 0.65
N ARG A 89 8.97 -3.33 0.12
CA ARG A 89 9.44 -4.51 0.85
C ARG A 89 10.19 -4.13 2.13
N ASP A 90 11.00 -3.08 2.07
CA ASP A 90 11.79 -2.62 3.22
C ASP A 90 10.90 -2.04 4.32
N PHE A 91 9.82 -1.34 3.95
CA PHE A 91 8.86 -0.74 4.88
C PHE A 91 7.90 -1.79 5.47
N ALA A 92 7.29 -2.61 4.60
CA ALA A 92 6.20 -3.50 4.98
C ALA A 92 6.67 -4.85 5.54
N LEU A 93 7.91 -5.29 5.20
CA LEU A 93 8.41 -6.64 5.49
C LEU A 93 7.34 -7.71 5.19
N PRO A 94 6.81 -7.78 3.95
CA PRO A 94 5.60 -8.53 3.66
C PRO A 94 5.83 -10.04 3.76
N ARG A 95 4.93 -10.73 4.47
CA ARG A 95 4.77 -12.18 4.42
C ARG A 95 3.84 -12.55 3.28
N HIS A 96 2.68 -11.88 3.23
CA HIS A 96 1.67 -12.04 2.19
C HIS A 96 1.12 -10.68 1.77
N VAL A 97 0.83 -10.56 0.51
CA VAL A 97 0.08 -9.44 -0.07
C VAL A 97 -1.20 -10.04 -0.66
N ALA A 98 -2.35 -9.63 -0.15
CA ALA A 98 -3.64 -10.09 -0.65
C ALA A 98 -3.80 -9.72 -2.14
N PRO A 99 -4.54 -10.50 -2.94
CA PRO A 99 -4.80 -10.14 -4.33
C PRO A 99 -5.36 -8.73 -4.44
N PRO A 100 -4.67 -7.79 -5.16
CA PRO A 100 -5.15 -6.43 -5.30
C PRO A 100 -6.51 -6.36 -6.02
N LEU A 101 -7.38 -5.48 -5.52
CA LEU A 101 -8.77 -5.34 -5.98
C LEU A 101 -9.03 -3.93 -6.50
N LEU A 102 -9.60 -3.80 -7.69
CA LEU A 102 -10.06 -2.50 -8.20
C LEU A 102 -11.30 -2.05 -7.43
N ALA A 103 -11.26 -0.81 -6.94
CA ALA A 103 -12.39 -0.16 -6.29
C ALA A 103 -12.73 1.15 -7.00
N ARG A 104 -14.03 1.38 -7.23
CA ARG A 104 -14.56 2.51 -7.98
C ARG A 104 -15.57 3.26 -7.13
N TYR A 105 -15.45 4.58 -7.13
CA TYR A 105 -16.38 5.48 -6.47
C TYR A 105 -16.91 6.48 -7.52
N GLU A 106 -18.20 6.50 -7.70
CA GLU A 106 -18.93 7.44 -8.54
C GLU A 106 -19.47 8.60 -7.70
N VAL A 107 -20.06 9.61 -8.35
CA VAL A 107 -20.63 10.78 -7.65
C VAL A 107 -21.63 10.32 -6.58
N GLY A 108 -21.45 10.84 -5.36
CA GLY A 108 -22.24 10.47 -4.19
C GLY A 108 -21.76 9.24 -3.43
N MET A 109 -20.82 8.45 -3.99
CA MET A 109 -20.26 7.29 -3.31
C MET A 109 -19.18 7.71 -2.30
N THR A 110 -19.08 6.92 -1.24
CA THR A 110 -18.22 7.19 -0.08
C THR A 110 -17.93 5.89 0.66
N TYR A 111 -16.96 5.90 1.54
CA TYR A 111 -16.80 4.86 2.55
C TYR A 111 -16.52 5.54 3.89
N GLY A 112 -17.52 5.60 4.75
CA GLY A 112 -17.44 6.31 6.03
C GLY A 112 -16.42 5.72 6.97
N VAL A 113 -16.19 6.41 8.08
CA VAL A 113 -15.13 6.06 9.05
C VAL A 113 -15.22 4.60 9.49
N HIS A 114 -14.10 3.91 9.34
CA HIS A 114 -13.95 2.50 9.73
C HIS A 114 -12.48 2.17 10.00
N ALA A 115 -12.24 1.02 10.63
CA ALA A 115 -10.96 0.32 10.59
C ALA A 115 -11.11 -0.89 9.67
N ASP A 116 -10.01 -1.31 9.06
CA ASP A 116 -10.00 -2.51 8.23
C ASP A 116 -10.14 -3.77 9.09
N VAL A 117 -10.59 -4.85 8.45
CA VAL A 117 -10.73 -6.15 9.13
C VAL A 117 -9.36 -6.69 9.54
N SER A 118 -9.28 -7.27 10.73
CA SER A 118 -8.02 -7.81 11.27
C SER A 118 -7.52 -9.04 10.52
N HIS A 119 -8.42 -9.82 9.96
CA HIS A 119 -8.12 -11.05 9.22
C HIS A 119 -9.01 -11.17 8.00
N MET A 120 -8.45 -11.68 6.93
CA MET A 120 -9.18 -11.98 5.70
C MET A 120 -8.80 -13.36 5.19
N ARG A 121 -9.69 -13.93 4.40
CA ARG A 121 -9.48 -15.24 3.80
C ARG A 121 -9.21 -15.08 2.31
N PHE A 122 -8.08 -15.61 1.86
CA PHE A 122 -7.78 -15.81 0.45
C PHE A 122 -6.92 -17.08 0.28
N ALA A 123 -6.96 -17.71 -0.87
CA ALA A 123 -6.27 -18.97 -1.16
C ALA A 123 -6.53 -20.08 -0.10
N ASN A 124 -7.76 -20.12 0.47
CA ASN A 124 -8.20 -21.03 1.53
C ASN A 124 -7.46 -20.89 2.88
N GLU A 125 -6.67 -19.86 3.05
CA GLU A 125 -5.96 -19.53 4.28
C GLU A 125 -6.48 -18.23 4.89
N VAL A 126 -6.28 -18.10 6.20
CA VAL A 126 -6.59 -16.87 6.95
C VAL A 126 -5.32 -16.07 7.13
N HIS A 127 -5.33 -14.84 6.63
CA HIS A 127 -4.20 -13.93 6.69
C HIS A 127 -4.55 -12.72 7.56
N ARG A 128 -3.57 -12.24 8.29
CA ARG A 128 -3.69 -11.02 9.10
C ARG A 128 -3.57 -9.79 8.19
N SER A 129 -4.30 -8.74 8.50
CA SER A 129 -4.21 -7.44 7.84
C SER A 129 -3.46 -6.47 8.76
N ASP A 130 -2.15 -6.37 8.60
CA ASP A 130 -1.31 -5.46 9.39
C ASP A 130 -1.22 -4.07 8.73
N LEU A 131 -1.17 -4.05 7.39
CA LEU A 131 -1.07 -2.83 6.60
C LEU A 131 -2.11 -2.86 5.49
N SER A 132 -2.65 -1.68 5.19
CA SER A 132 -3.53 -1.40 4.06
C SER A 132 -2.80 -0.58 3.02
N ALA A 133 -3.12 -0.80 1.76
CA ALA A 133 -2.51 -0.08 0.65
C ALA A 133 -3.55 0.41 -0.34
N THR A 134 -3.36 1.64 -0.82
CA THR A 134 -4.17 2.23 -1.89
C THR A 134 -3.25 2.73 -3.01
N VAL A 135 -3.52 2.27 -4.24
CA VAL A 135 -2.86 2.72 -5.47
C VAL A 135 -3.87 3.53 -6.27
N TRP A 136 -3.57 4.79 -6.56
CA TRP A 136 -4.44 5.64 -7.37
C TRP A 136 -4.26 5.33 -8.85
N LEU A 137 -5.38 5.25 -9.57
CA LEU A 137 -5.39 4.99 -11.00
C LEU A 137 -5.90 6.19 -11.82
N ASN A 138 -6.59 7.14 -11.19
CA ASN A 138 -7.01 8.40 -11.80
C ASN A 138 -6.17 9.56 -11.30
N ASP A 139 -5.98 10.55 -12.18
CA ASP A 139 -5.29 11.77 -11.83
C ASP A 139 -6.12 12.55 -10.79
N ARG A 140 -5.44 13.09 -9.77
CA ARG A 140 -6.13 13.78 -8.66
C ARG A 140 -7.02 14.93 -9.10
N ALA A 141 -6.71 15.58 -10.22
CA ALA A 141 -7.48 16.69 -10.78
C ALA A 141 -8.72 16.23 -11.57
N SER A 142 -8.82 14.95 -11.92
CA SER A 142 -9.93 14.41 -12.74
C SER A 142 -11.23 14.20 -11.95
N TYR A 143 -11.19 14.27 -10.61
CA TYR A 143 -12.37 14.13 -9.75
C TYR A 143 -12.26 15.02 -8.52
N ASP A 144 -13.41 15.39 -7.90
CA ASP A 144 -13.49 16.15 -6.65
C ASP A 144 -14.08 15.29 -5.54
N GLY A 145 -13.63 15.49 -4.31
CA GLY A 145 -13.91 14.58 -3.22
C GLY A 145 -13.10 13.30 -3.33
N GLY A 146 -13.56 12.22 -2.68
CA GLY A 146 -12.90 10.93 -2.72
C GLY A 146 -11.51 10.92 -2.11
N GLU A 147 -11.20 11.85 -1.21
CA GLU A 147 -9.97 11.87 -0.44
C GLU A 147 -9.94 10.67 0.52
N LEU A 148 -8.79 10.03 0.66
CA LEU A 148 -8.51 9.11 1.76
C LEU A 148 -8.16 9.96 2.98
N VAL A 149 -8.94 9.86 4.04
CA VAL A 149 -8.70 10.55 5.31
C VAL A 149 -8.32 9.52 6.36
N ILE A 150 -7.15 9.66 6.96
CA ILE A 150 -6.64 8.79 8.02
C ILE A 150 -6.58 9.58 9.31
N TYR A 151 -7.16 9.05 10.38
CA TYR A 151 -7.25 9.73 11.68
C TYR A 151 -6.05 9.36 12.57
N LEU A 152 -5.17 10.33 12.81
CA LEU A 152 -4.06 10.23 13.74
C LEU A 152 -4.44 10.88 15.07
N GLY A 153 -5.09 10.10 15.90
CA GLY A 153 -5.71 10.64 17.11
C GLY A 153 -6.81 11.64 16.76
N THR A 154 -6.65 12.90 17.14
CA THR A 154 -7.64 13.97 16.89
C THR A 154 -7.41 14.73 15.58
N LYS A 155 -6.33 14.44 14.84
CA LYS A 155 -5.99 15.16 13.61
C LYS A 155 -6.16 14.25 12.39
N PRO A 156 -6.98 14.64 11.40
CA PRO A 156 -7.08 13.93 10.14
C PRO A 156 -5.88 14.25 9.24
N MET A 157 -5.37 13.23 8.56
CA MET A 157 -4.45 13.35 7.43
C MET A 157 -5.24 13.10 6.14
N VAL A 158 -5.33 14.10 5.28
CA VAL A 158 -6.08 14.06 4.03
C VAL A 158 -5.12 13.75 2.88
N ILE A 159 -5.39 12.68 2.16
CA ILE A 159 -4.51 12.16 1.11
C ILE A 159 -5.28 12.00 -0.19
N LYS A 160 -4.69 12.46 -1.27
CA LYS A 160 -5.17 12.26 -2.62
C LYS A 160 -3.98 12.16 -3.57
N GLY A 161 -3.62 10.93 -3.93
CA GLY A 161 -2.45 10.64 -4.77
C GLY A 161 -2.68 10.91 -6.25
N GLU A 162 -1.58 11.06 -6.99
CA GLU A 162 -1.59 11.07 -8.46
C GLU A 162 -1.72 9.65 -9.00
N ALA A 163 -2.14 9.53 -10.26
CA ALA A 163 -2.21 8.23 -10.92
C ALA A 163 -0.85 7.51 -10.90
N GLY A 164 -0.86 6.23 -10.53
CA GLY A 164 0.34 5.42 -10.37
C GLY A 164 1.02 5.55 -9.01
N SER A 165 0.57 6.44 -8.12
CA SER A 165 1.11 6.53 -6.76
C SER A 165 0.49 5.51 -5.81
N LEU A 166 1.23 5.17 -4.76
CA LEU A 166 0.86 4.25 -3.68
C LEU A 166 0.94 4.95 -2.34
N ILE A 167 0.00 4.66 -1.45
CA ILE A 167 0.16 4.82 -0.01
C ILE A 167 -0.01 3.49 0.71
N VAL A 168 0.85 3.24 1.71
CA VAL A 168 0.73 2.13 2.66
C VAL A 168 0.62 2.69 4.07
N TYR A 169 -0.34 2.18 4.83
CA TYR A 169 -0.63 2.65 6.19
C TYR A 169 -1.08 1.49 7.09
N PRO A 170 -0.99 1.61 8.44
CA PRO A 170 -1.46 0.57 9.35
C PRO A 170 -2.96 0.34 9.22
N SER A 171 -3.39 -0.91 9.06
CA SER A 171 -4.82 -1.29 8.98
C SER A 171 -5.60 -0.98 10.25
N THR A 172 -4.90 -0.75 11.36
CA THR A 172 -5.47 -0.38 12.66
C THR A 172 -5.98 1.05 12.71
N GLN A 173 -5.55 1.92 11.78
CA GLN A 173 -5.94 3.33 11.77
C GLN A 173 -7.39 3.50 11.30
N LEU A 174 -8.17 4.29 12.04
CA LEU A 174 -9.47 4.74 11.56
C LEU A 174 -9.28 5.60 10.32
N HIS A 175 -10.05 5.31 9.28
CA HIS A 175 -9.97 6.05 8.02
C HIS A 175 -11.31 6.06 7.29
N GLU A 176 -11.43 6.93 6.31
CA GLU A 176 -12.60 7.03 5.45
C GLU A 176 -12.21 7.44 4.03
N VAL A 177 -13.13 7.26 3.11
CA VAL A 177 -13.10 7.90 1.78
C VAL A 177 -14.24 8.90 1.72
N THR A 178 -13.90 10.19 1.58
CA THR A 178 -14.89 11.26 1.50
C THR A 178 -15.81 11.10 0.29
N PRO A 179 -17.02 11.67 0.31
CA PRO A 179 -17.93 11.59 -0.84
C PRO A 179 -17.30 12.16 -2.11
N VAL A 180 -17.40 11.43 -3.22
CA VAL A 180 -17.04 11.94 -4.55
C VAL A 180 -18.09 12.94 -4.99
N ARG A 181 -17.67 14.17 -5.34
CA ARG A 181 -18.56 15.27 -5.74
C ARG A 181 -18.63 15.46 -7.26
N ARG A 182 -17.55 15.11 -7.97
CA ARG A 182 -17.44 15.19 -9.43
C ARG A 182 -16.47 14.13 -9.94
N GLY A 183 -16.71 13.62 -11.14
CA GLY A 183 -15.84 12.63 -11.78
C GLY A 183 -15.94 11.25 -11.14
N GLN A 184 -14.86 10.48 -11.19
CA GLN A 184 -14.79 9.10 -10.70
C GLN A 184 -13.46 8.88 -10.01
N ARG A 185 -13.47 8.32 -8.80
CA ARG A 185 -12.28 7.81 -8.13
C ARG A 185 -12.10 6.33 -8.44
N LEU A 186 -11.01 6.00 -9.13
CA LEU A 186 -10.61 4.62 -9.40
C LEU A 186 -9.28 4.34 -8.71
N VAL A 187 -9.23 3.27 -7.92
CA VAL A 187 -8.05 2.83 -7.17
C VAL A 187 -7.91 1.32 -7.22
N SER A 188 -6.72 0.82 -6.90
CA SER A 188 -6.54 -0.57 -6.47
C SER A 188 -6.19 -0.58 -4.99
N ILE A 189 -6.85 -1.45 -4.23
CA ILE A 189 -6.60 -1.65 -2.80
C ILE A 189 -6.07 -3.04 -2.55
N THR A 190 -5.23 -3.20 -1.54
CA THR A 190 -4.81 -4.50 -1.03
C THR A 190 -4.43 -4.41 0.44
N PHE A 191 -4.27 -5.57 1.05
CA PHE A 191 -3.90 -5.73 2.45
C PHE A 191 -2.64 -6.58 2.55
N ILE A 192 -1.84 -6.28 3.56
CA ILE A 192 -0.53 -6.89 3.71
C ILE A 192 -0.43 -7.52 5.10
N GLU A 193 -0.11 -8.80 5.14
CA GLU A 193 0.40 -9.45 6.33
C GLU A 193 1.91 -9.25 6.38
N SER A 194 2.39 -8.61 7.45
CA SER A 194 3.81 -8.40 7.67
C SER A 194 4.43 -9.58 8.41
N LEU A 195 5.70 -9.86 8.16
CA LEU A 195 6.51 -10.74 9.00
C LEU A 195 6.55 -10.24 10.44
N ILE A 196 6.44 -8.91 10.63
CA ILE A 196 6.48 -8.26 11.94
C ILE A 196 5.12 -7.58 12.16
N PRO A 197 4.21 -8.20 12.95
CA PRO A 197 2.87 -7.63 13.20
C PRO A 197 2.91 -6.32 13.98
N ASP A 198 3.82 -6.23 14.93
CA ASP A 198 3.96 -5.05 15.78
C ASP A 198 4.54 -3.87 14.98
N GLU A 199 3.80 -2.76 14.95
CA GLU A 199 4.16 -1.56 14.20
C GLU A 199 5.46 -0.92 14.71
N PHE A 200 5.65 -0.88 16.02
CA PHE A 200 6.88 -0.32 16.60
C PHE A 200 8.10 -1.14 16.22
N LEU A 201 8.04 -2.47 16.37
CA LEU A 201 9.13 -3.37 16.04
C LEU A 201 9.45 -3.37 14.54
N ARG A 202 8.42 -3.31 13.69
CA ARG A 202 8.58 -3.18 12.24
C ARG A 202 9.30 -1.89 11.88
N THR A 203 8.92 -0.78 12.51
CA THR A 203 9.57 0.53 12.30
C THR A 203 11.03 0.50 12.74
N GLN A 204 11.39 -0.18 13.84
CA GLN A 204 12.80 -0.28 14.25
C GLN A 204 13.66 -1.00 13.18
N LEU A 205 13.13 -2.08 12.57
CA LEU A 205 13.84 -2.76 11.49
C LEU A 205 13.95 -1.90 10.23
N TYR A 206 12.91 -1.14 9.90
CA TYR A 206 12.95 -0.17 8.81
C TYR A 206 14.05 0.88 9.03
N GLU A 207 14.12 1.48 10.23
CA GLU A 207 15.15 2.47 10.56
C GLU A 207 16.57 1.90 10.48
N LEU A 208 16.78 0.65 10.92
CA LEU A 208 18.07 -0.03 10.76
C LEU A 208 18.42 -0.24 9.28
N ASN A 209 17.45 -0.55 8.43
CA ASN A 209 17.65 -0.63 6.98
C ASN A 209 18.02 0.73 6.38
N GLU A 210 17.36 1.81 6.81
CA GLU A 210 17.64 3.16 6.34
C GLU A 210 19.06 3.60 6.73
N VAL A 211 19.51 3.32 7.96
CA VAL A 211 20.89 3.57 8.37
C VAL A 211 21.88 2.83 7.47
N ALA A 212 21.65 1.54 7.23
CA ALA A 212 22.50 0.75 6.35
C ALA A 212 22.53 1.29 4.91
N ALA A 213 21.39 1.79 4.39
CA ALA A 213 21.28 2.33 3.04
C ALA A 213 21.95 3.71 2.93
N LEU A 214 21.76 4.59 3.92
CA LEU A 214 22.31 5.95 3.92
C LEU A 214 23.84 5.98 4.09
N GLU A 215 24.37 5.13 4.97
CA GLU A 215 25.81 4.96 5.15
C GLU A 215 26.47 4.27 3.94
N GLY A 216 25.77 3.33 3.33
CA GLY A 216 26.19 2.65 2.11
C GLY A 216 27.60 2.07 2.20
N LEU A 217 28.43 2.36 1.19
CA LEU A 217 29.82 1.91 1.13
C LEU A 217 30.80 2.70 2.03
N LYS A 218 30.33 3.78 2.67
CA LYS A 218 31.17 4.58 3.58
C LYS A 218 31.26 3.95 4.97
N MET A 219 30.32 3.09 5.32
CA MET A 219 30.33 2.39 6.61
C MET A 219 31.53 1.45 6.69
N ASP A 220 32.29 1.55 7.80
CA ASP A 220 33.33 0.57 8.09
C ASP A 220 32.80 -0.86 8.04
N TRP A 221 33.56 -1.77 7.43
CA TRP A 221 33.11 -3.13 7.20
C TRP A 221 32.75 -3.87 8.49
N ALA A 222 33.53 -3.68 9.56
CA ALA A 222 33.25 -4.33 10.84
C ALA A 222 31.93 -3.82 11.46
N ASN A 223 31.63 -2.53 11.29
CA ASN A 223 30.37 -1.95 11.74
C ASN A 223 29.19 -2.44 10.89
N ARG A 224 29.38 -2.57 9.57
CA ARG A 224 28.36 -3.13 8.68
C ARG A 224 27.99 -4.57 9.05
N VAL A 225 28.98 -5.42 9.25
CA VAL A 225 28.75 -6.81 9.68
C VAL A 225 27.96 -6.89 11.00
N ARG A 226 28.29 -6.03 11.97
CA ARG A 226 27.57 -5.96 13.25
C ARG A 226 26.14 -5.48 13.07
N LEU A 227 25.90 -4.42 12.28
CA LEU A 227 24.58 -3.90 12.00
C LEU A 227 23.70 -4.96 11.32
N GLU A 228 24.23 -5.65 10.31
CA GLU A 228 23.53 -6.72 9.61
C GLU A 228 23.24 -7.90 10.54
N ALA A 229 24.16 -8.28 11.41
CA ALA A 229 23.97 -9.34 12.38
C ALA A 229 22.84 -9.01 13.37
N VAL A 230 22.84 -7.79 13.93
CA VAL A 230 21.78 -7.31 14.82
C VAL A 230 20.44 -7.31 14.10
N ARG A 231 20.35 -6.68 12.91
CA ARG A 231 19.14 -6.63 12.11
C ARG A 231 18.57 -8.03 11.82
N ASN A 232 19.39 -8.95 11.34
CA ASN A 232 18.97 -10.29 11.00
C ASN A 232 18.51 -11.08 12.24
N ASN A 233 19.14 -10.87 13.39
CA ASN A 233 18.73 -11.52 14.63
C ASN A 233 17.43 -10.95 15.17
N LEU A 234 17.20 -9.64 15.09
CA LEU A 234 15.93 -9.01 15.43
C LEU A 234 14.80 -9.47 14.49
N LEU A 235 15.08 -9.59 13.20
CA LEU A 235 14.10 -10.11 12.24
C LEU A 235 13.71 -11.56 12.60
N ARG A 236 14.66 -12.44 12.91
CA ARG A 236 14.36 -13.81 13.36
C ARG A 236 13.55 -13.85 14.66
N LEU A 237 13.90 -12.98 15.61
CA LEU A 237 13.26 -12.93 16.93
C LEU A 237 11.81 -12.42 16.83
N TRP A 238 11.55 -11.46 15.97
CA TRP A 238 10.26 -10.76 15.89
C TRP A 238 9.33 -11.29 14.81
N SER A 239 9.82 -12.09 13.84
CA SER A 239 8.98 -12.71 12.81
C SER A 239 7.99 -13.72 13.40
N ARG A 240 6.72 -13.63 12.99
CA ARG A 240 5.61 -14.53 13.41
C ARG A 240 4.79 -14.95 12.21
#